data_36192ab0f97ccf8499efb9302823ab18
#
_entry.id   36192ab0f97ccf8499efb9302823ab18
#
_cell.length_a   1.000
_cell.length_b   1.000
_cell.length_c   1.000
_cell.angle_alpha   90.00
_cell.angle_beta   90.00
_cell.angle_gamma   90.00
#
_symmetry.space_group_name_H-M   'P 1'
#
loop_
_entity.id
_entity.type
_entity.pdbx_description
1 polymer ?
#
loop_
_entity_poly.entity_id
_entity_poly.type
_entity_poly.pdbx_seq_one_letter_code
_entity_poly.pdbx_strand_id
1 'polypeptide(L)'
;MTRNNKIKYYKPTKEKNNKKTKIILIIGLIVVIISGTIIITKNKNNTTKISKIGKNSTSQEIVDYILNISSYETQIDVEIKSNKNSNKYKLSQSYIKDEKSIQEVIEPQNIQGVKIIKEKNNLKIENTKLSLTKIIENYQDITQNTLDLSAFIENYKNNKNSKYTEQNNQIIMETTALAENKYQKYETLYINKATGKPTKMEIKDINQNTIIYIIYNEININNKSSNKIFAFQLKELSKEI
;
A
#
# COMPACT_ATOMS: atom_id res chain seq x y z
N MET A 1 13.51 -82.99 -4.68
CA MET A 1 12.75 -82.00 -3.85
C MET A 1 12.34 -80.86 -4.79
N THR A 2 11.12 -80.93 -5.33
CA THR A 2 10.57 -79.96 -6.28
C THR A 2 9.55 -79.09 -5.55
N ARG A 3 9.86 -77.78 -5.42
CA ARG A 3 8.95 -76.79 -4.84
C ARG A 3 7.94 -76.31 -5.91
N ASN A 4 6.68 -76.63 -5.74
CA ASN A 4 5.57 -76.10 -6.52
C ASN A 4 5.26 -74.65 -6.07
N ASN A 5 5.53 -73.68 -6.90
CA ASN A 5 5.05 -72.29 -6.73
C ASN A 5 3.62 -72.20 -7.34
N LYS A 6 2.62 -72.08 -6.49
CA LYS A 6 1.25 -71.73 -6.92
C LYS A 6 1.14 -70.23 -7.19
N ILE A 7 0.95 -69.89 -8.46
CA ILE A 7 0.63 -68.51 -8.87
C ILE A 7 -0.83 -68.22 -8.52
N LYS A 8 -1.06 -67.24 -7.63
CA LYS A 8 -2.41 -66.72 -7.33
C LYS A 8 -2.77 -65.66 -8.35
N TYR A 9 -3.81 -65.96 -9.15
CA TYR A 9 -4.40 -64.94 -10.05
C TYR A 9 -5.30 -63.99 -9.25
N TYR A 10 -5.06 -62.69 -9.40
CA TYR A 10 -5.88 -61.64 -8.86
C TYR A 10 -7.11 -61.48 -9.74
N LYS A 11 -8.31 -61.61 -9.20
CA LYS A 11 -9.58 -61.28 -9.84
C LYS A 11 -9.85 -59.81 -9.61
N PRO A 12 -10.03 -58.96 -10.65
CA PRO A 12 -10.44 -57.58 -10.42
C PRO A 12 -11.88 -57.54 -9.92
N THR A 13 -12.06 -56.88 -8.78
CA THR A 13 -13.38 -56.56 -8.24
C THR A 13 -14.08 -55.57 -9.15
N LYS A 14 -15.28 -55.90 -9.65
CA LYS A 14 -16.16 -55.03 -10.41
C LYS A 14 -16.49 -53.78 -9.55
N GLU A 15 -16.02 -52.61 -9.93
CA GLU A 15 -16.47 -51.33 -9.38
C GLU A 15 -18.00 -51.19 -9.58
N LYS A 16 -18.73 -51.16 -8.49
CA LYS A 16 -20.16 -50.83 -8.48
C LYS A 16 -20.31 -49.35 -8.80
N ASN A 17 -20.69 -49.05 -10.02
CA ASN A 17 -20.88 -47.70 -10.56
C ASN A 17 -22.10 -47.03 -9.91
N ASN A 18 -21.90 -46.40 -8.75
CA ASN A 18 -22.96 -45.76 -7.98
C ASN A 18 -23.32 -44.39 -8.63
N LYS A 19 -24.18 -44.42 -9.69
CA LYS A 19 -24.71 -43.21 -10.33
C LYS A 19 -25.30 -42.20 -9.32
N LYS A 20 -25.94 -42.70 -8.26
CA LYS A 20 -26.51 -41.89 -7.18
C LYS A 20 -25.44 -41.09 -6.42
N THR A 21 -24.28 -41.70 -6.12
CA THR A 21 -23.16 -41.01 -5.42
C THR A 21 -22.54 -39.90 -6.28
N LYS A 22 -22.43 -40.12 -7.61
CA LYS A 22 -21.94 -39.07 -8.54
C LYS A 22 -22.90 -37.88 -8.64
N ILE A 23 -24.21 -38.13 -8.63
CA ILE A 23 -25.24 -37.08 -8.67
C ILE A 23 -25.19 -36.25 -7.36
N ILE A 24 -25.06 -36.87 -6.20
CA ILE A 24 -24.94 -36.18 -4.90
C ILE A 24 -23.69 -35.30 -4.86
N LEU A 25 -22.55 -35.78 -5.38
CA LEU A 25 -21.31 -34.99 -5.46
C LEU A 25 -21.44 -33.78 -6.36
N ILE A 26 -22.12 -33.92 -7.50
CA ILE A 26 -22.37 -32.81 -8.44
C ILE A 26 -23.28 -31.76 -7.80
N ILE A 27 -24.35 -32.18 -7.13
CA ILE A 27 -25.26 -31.25 -6.42
C ILE A 27 -24.51 -30.54 -5.30
N GLY A 28 -23.67 -31.24 -4.51
CA GLY A 28 -22.84 -30.64 -3.49
C GLY A 28 -21.88 -29.58 -4.04
N LEU A 29 -21.25 -29.83 -5.20
CA LEU A 29 -20.34 -28.87 -5.85
C LEU A 29 -21.08 -27.61 -6.34
N ILE A 30 -22.30 -27.78 -6.87
CA ILE A 30 -23.14 -26.66 -7.33
C ILE A 30 -23.57 -25.79 -6.15
N VAL A 31 -23.91 -26.36 -5.00
CA VAL A 31 -24.28 -25.61 -3.79
C VAL A 31 -23.08 -24.82 -3.26
N VAL A 32 -21.86 -25.38 -3.29
CA VAL A 32 -20.64 -24.67 -2.89
C VAL A 32 -20.32 -23.51 -3.84
N ILE A 33 -20.53 -23.69 -5.16
CA ILE A 33 -20.31 -22.62 -6.15
C ILE A 33 -21.32 -21.49 -5.92
N ILE A 34 -22.60 -21.81 -5.72
CA ILE A 34 -23.66 -20.82 -5.50
C ILE A 34 -23.43 -20.07 -4.18
N SER A 35 -23.07 -20.76 -3.08
CA SER A 35 -22.75 -20.11 -1.81
C SER A 35 -21.47 -19.26 -1.89
N GLY A 36 -20.44 -19.71 -2.61
CA GLY A 36 -19.23 -18.95 -2.89
C GLY A 36 -19.50 -17.68 -3.68
N THR A 37 -20.35 -17.73 -4.71
CA THR A 37 -20.73 -16.55 -5.51
C THR A 37 -21.56 -15.56 -4.71
N ILE A 38 -22.44 -16.01 -3.81
CA ILE A 38 -23.23 -15.13 -2.93
C ILE A 38 -22.33 -14.40 -1.93
N ILE A 39 -21.30 -15.07 -1.40
CA ILE A 39 -20.32 -14.44 -0.50
C ILE A 39 -19.47 -13.41 -1.25
N ILE A 40 -19.02 -13.72 -2.47
CA ILE A 40 -18.25 -12.81 -3.32
C ILE A 40 -19.08 -11.60 -3.75
N THR A 41 -20.37 -11.79 -4.08
CA THR A 41 -21.26 -10.67 -4.46
C THR A 41 -21.64 -9.79 -3.26
N LYS A 42 -21.80 -10.35 -2.05
CA LYS A 42 -22.01 -9.55 -0.84
C LYS A 42 -20.77 -8.74 -0.47
N ASN A 43 -19.55 -9.25 -0.68
CA ASN A 43 -18.31 -8.48 -0.47
C ASN A 43 -18.04 -7.44 -1.57
N LYS A 44 -18.61 -7.59 -2.78
CA LYS A 44 -18.45 -6.57 -3.84
C LYS A 44 -19.35 -5.35 -3.68
N ASN A 45 -20.36 -5.40 -2.83
CA ASN A 45 -21.29 -4.28 -2.63
C ASN A 45 -20.89 -3.31 -1.52
N ASN A 46 -19.73 -3.50 -0.87
CA ASN A 46 -19.09 -2.48 -0.04
C ASN A 46 -18.08 -1.64 -0.86
N THR A 47 -18.44 -1.20 -2.05
CA THR A 47 -17.89 0.05 -2.58
C THR A 47 -18.44 1.15 -1.68
N THR A 48 -17.73 1.45 -0.62
CA THR A 48 -17.92 2.67 0.15
C THR A 48 -17.95 3.80 -0.87
N LYS A 49 -19.13 4.41 -1.11
CA LYS A 49 -19.21 5.70 -1.78
C LYS A 49 -18.25 6.57 -0.99
N ILE A 50 -17.13 6.96 -1.59
CA ILE A 50 -16.22 7.93 -1.00
C ILE A 50 -17.05 9.20 -0.90
N SER A 51 -17.65 9.39 0.28
CA SER A 51 -18.41 10.58 0.59
C SER A 51 -17.45 11.75 0.47
N LYS A 52 -17.87 12.82 -0.20
CA LYS A 52 -17.08 14.06 -0.24
C LYS A 52 -16.83 14.49 1.21
N ILE A 53 -15.56 14.43 1.63
CA ILE A 53 -15.18 14.95 2.93
C ILE A 53 -15.49 16.44 2.98
N GLY A 54 -16.12 16.89 4.05
CA GLY A 54 -16.53 18.28 4.28
C GLY A 54 -16.58 18.61 5.76
N LYS A 55 -16.94 19.85 6.08
CA LYS A 55 -16.97 20.38 7.45
C LYS A 55 -17.79 19.55 8.46
N ASN A 56 -18.78 18.80 7.97
CA ASN A 56 -19.70 18.00 8.82
C ASN A 56 -19.28 16.52 8.89
N SER A 57 -18.14 16.15 8.31
CA SER A 57 -17.67 14.76 8.38
C SER A 57 -17.22 14.42 9.79
N THR A 58 -17.58 13.23 10.26
CA THR A 58 -17.10 12.67 11.52
C THR A 58 -15.63 12.32 11.44
N SER A 59 -14.96 12.20 12.58
CA SER A 59 -13.55 11.78 12.65
C SER A 59 -13.35 10.40 12.06
N GLN A 60 -14.29 9.47 12.28
CA GLN A 60 -14.23 8.13 11.71
C GLN A 60 -14.33 8.15 10.18
N GLU A 61 -15.25 8.95 9.61
CA GLU A 61 -15.38 9.08 8.15
C GLU A 61 -14.10 9.62 7.50
N ILE A 62 -13.40 10.54 8.17
CA ILE A 62 -12.13 11.08 7.68
C ILE A 62 -11.01 10.05 7.79
N VAL A 63 -10.92 9.31 8.90
CA VAL A 63 -9.98 8.20 9.04
C VAL A 63 -10.22 7.16 7.96
N ASP A 64 -11.47 6.74 7.76
CA ASP A 64 -11.82 5.76 6.71
C ASP A 64 -11.48 6.29 5.31
N TYR A 65 -11.68 7.58 5.06
CA TYR A 65 -11.30 8.22 3.80
C TYR A 65 -9.78 8.13 3.56
N ILE A 66 -8.96 8.47 4.55
CA ILE A 66 -7.50 8.37 4.47
C ILE A 66 -7.06 6.92 4.24
N LEU A 67 -7.62 5.99 4.98
CA LEU A 67 -7.26 4.57 4.86
C LEU A 67 -7.67 3.96 3.50
N ASN A 68 -8.62 4.58 2.78
CA ASN A 68 -9.09 4.10 1.49
C ASN A 68 -8.62 4.97 0.30
N ILE A 69 -7.55 5.73 0.47
CA ILE A 69 -6.93 6.48 -0.62
C ILE A 69 -6.49 5.52 -1.73
N SER A 70 -6.94 5.78 -2.96
CA SER A 70 -6.55 5.02 -4.16
C SER A 70 -5.44 5.72 -4.96
N SER A 71 -5.32 7.03 -4.85
CA SER A 71 -4.26 7.80 -5.49
C SER A 71 -4.04 9.12 -4.77
N TYR A 72 -2.82 9.64 -4.83
CA TYR A 72 -2.54 11.01 -4.42
C TYR A 72 -1.35 11.58 -5.20
N GLU A 73 -1.32 12.91 -5.27
CA GLU A 73 -0.18 13.71 -5.71
C GLU A 73 0.06 14.78 -4.66
N THR A 74 1.33 15.00 -4.30
CA THR A 74 1.69 15.98 -3.28
C THR A 74 3.10 16.50 -3.49
N GLN A 75 3.36 17.70 -2.97
CA GLN A 75 4.70 18.19 -2.66
C GLN A 75 4.86 18.21 -1.14
N ILE A 76 5.99 17.71 -0.69
CA ILE A 76 6.32 17.66 0.73
C ILE A 76 7.66 18.34 1.03
N ASP A 77 7.72 19.01 2.18
CA ASP A 77 8.97 19.41 2.78
C ASP A 77 9.33 18.41 3.87
N VAL A 78 10.54 17.88 3.81
CA VAL A 78 11.04 16.86 4.73
C VAL A 78 12.23 17.41 5.48
N GLU A 79 12.20 17.33 6.82
CA GLU A 79 13.35 17.61 7.69
C GLU A 79 13.76 16.33 8.41
N ILE A 80 14.98 15.86 8.18
CA ILE A 80 15.57 14.70 8.85
C ILE A 80 16.59 15.18 9.87
N LYS A 81 16.33 14.90 11.14
CA LYS A 81 17.18 15.28 12.26
C LYS A 81 18.06 14.12 12.70
N SER A 82 19.32 14.41 12.91
CA SER A 82 20.27 13.54 13.59
C SER A 82 20.83 14.26 14.81
N ASN A 83 21.63 13.58 15.64
CA ASN A 83 22.18 14.16 16.87
C ASN A 83 22.98 15.44 16.65
N LYS A 84 23.51 15.68 15.45
CA LYS A 84 24.40 16.80 15.15
C LYS A 84 23.94 17.68 14.00
N ASN A 85 23.08 17.18 13.11
CA ASN A 85 22.72 17.84 11.86
C ASN A 85 21.24 17.71 11.58
N SER A 86 20.71 18.67 10.82
CA SER A 86 19.41 18.60 10.20
C SER A 86 19.57 18.75 8.69
N ASN A 87 18.96 17.84 7.92
CA ASN A 87 18.92 17.90 6.46
C ASN A 87 17.48 18.17 6.01
N LYS A 88 17.35 19.07 5.05
CA LYS A 88 16.04 19.44 4.49
C LYS A 88 15.97 19.06 3.03
N TYR A 89 14.80 18.55 2.64
CA TYR A 89 14.50 18.12 1.29
C TYR A 89 13.13 18.64 0.89
N LYS A 90 12.95 18.89 -0.39
CA LYS A 90 11.65 19.07 -1.01
C LYS A 90 11.46 17.96 -2.03
N LEU A 91 10.36 17.25 -1.92
CA LEU A 91 10.04 16.12 -2.79
C LEU A 91 8.66 16.31 -3.43
N SER A 92 8.50 15.83 -4.66
CA SER A 92 7.18 15.52 -5.19
C SER A 92 6.92 14.04 -5.03
N GLN A 93 5.67 13.69 -4.77
CA GLN A 93 5.21 12.31 -4.67
C GLN A 93 3.96 12.11 -5.50
N SER A 94 3.90 10.98 -6.20
CA SER A 94 2.72 10.50 -6.89
C SER A 94 2.52 9.03 -6.57
N TYR A 95 1.28 8.65 -6.27
CA TYR A 95 0.92 7.29 -5.87
C TYR A 95 -0.38 6.85 -6.52
N ILE A 96 -0.38 5.65 -7.05
CA ILE A 96 -1.58 4.92 -7.48
C ILE A 96 -1.52 3.55 -6.81
N LYS A 97 -2.56 3.23 -6.07
CA LYS A 97 -2.67 2.00 -5.31
C LYS A 97 -2.50 0.77 -6.22
N ASP A 98 -1.69 -0.19 -5.76
CA ASP A 98 -1.41 -1.47 -6.41
C ASP A 98 -0.76 -1.34 -7.81
N GLU A 99 -0.41 -0.12 -8.24
CA GLU A 99 0.22 0.13 -9.53
C GLU A 99 1.63 0.70 -9.37
N LYS A 100 1.74 1.93 -8.84
CA LYS A 100 3.00 2.68 -8.89
C LYS A 100 3.10 3.75 -7.82
N SER A 101 4.31 3.96 -7.29
CA SER A 101 4.67 5.18 -6.58
C SER A 101 5.93 5.80 -7.20
N ILE A 102 5.97 7.13 -7.22
CA ILE A 102 7.12 7.91 -7.69
C ILE A 102 7.41 8.97 -6.65
N GLN A 103 8.68 9.06 -6.26
CA GLN A 103 9.23 10.19 -5.50
C GLN A 103 10.33 10.85 -6.32
N GLU A 104 10.28 12.16 -6.42
CA GLU A 104 11.31 12.95 -7.10
C GLU A 104 11.85 14.03 -6.18
N VAL A 105 13.16 14.15 -6.11
CA VAL A 105 13.84 15.19 -5.34
C VAL A 105 13.79 16.50 -6.11
N ILE A 106 13.16 17.53 -5.52
CA ILE A 106 13.11 18.90 -6.03
C ILE A 106 14.28 19.71 -5.44
N GLU A 107 14.54 19.54 -4.15
CA GLU A 107 15.63 20.19 -3.42
C GLU A 107 16.28 19.19 -2.46
N PRO A 108 17.60 19.27 -2.21
CA PRO A 108 18.56 20.28 -2.65
C PRO A 108 19.09 20.05 -4.08
N GLN A 109 19.69 21.09 -4.67
CA GLN A 109 20.11 21.11 -6.08
C GLN A 109 21.13 20.03 -6.46
N ASN A 110 22.00 19.62 -5.54
CA ASN A 110 23.05 18.59 -5.77
C ASN A 110 22.47 17.20 -6.06
N ILE A 111 21.25 16.90 -5.62
CA ILE A 111 20.53 15.63 -5.88
C ILE A 111 19.19 15.84 -6.58
N GLN A 112 18.92 17.04 -7.06
CA GLN A 112 17.70 17.37 -7.78
C GLN A 112 17.51 16.47 -9.01
N GLY A 113 16.29 15.99 -9.22
CA GLY A 113 15.94 15.10 -10.31
C GLY A 113 16.23 13.62 -10.04
N VAL A 114 16.72 13.27 -8.85
CA VAL A 114 16.75 11.86 -8.43
C VAL A 114 15.32 11.39 -8.24
N LYS A 115 14.97 10.29 -8.92
CA LYS A 115 13.65 9.65 -8.84
C LYS A 115 13.76 8.27 -8.22
N ILE A 116 12.84 7.94 -7.36
CA ILE A 116 12.61 6.60 -6.82
C ILE A 116 11.24 6.16 -7.33
N ILE A 117 11.22 5.12 -8.13
CA ILE A 117 10.02 4.61 -8.79
C ILE A 117 9.80 3.19 -8.31
N LYS A 118 8.69 2.94 -7.66
CA LYS A 118 8.24 1.60 -7.27
C LYS A 118 7.08 1.20 -8.17
N GLU A 119 7.23 0.10 -8.87
CA GLU A 119 6.21 -0.45 -9.75
C GLU A 119 6.16 -1.96 -9.57
N LYS A 120 5.03 -2.47 -9.06
CA LYS A 120 4.87 -3.87 -8.65
C LYS A 120 6.00 -4.28 -7.69
N ASN A 121 6.83 -5.25 -8.08
CA ASN A 121 7.95 -5.78 -7.30
C ASN A 121 9.31 -5.20 -7.73
N ASN A 122 9.32 -4.13 -8.50
CA ASN A 122 10.56 -3.52 -8.97
C ASN A 122 10.74 -2.14 -8.35
N LEU A 123 11.98 -1.85 -7.93
CA LEU A 123 12.39 -0.53 -7.50
C LEU A 123 13.41 0.01 -8.51
N LYS A 124 13.09 1.15 -9.13
CA LYS A 124 13.99 1.85 -10.05
C LYS A 124 14.44 3.16 -9.41
N ILE A 125 15.75 3.38 -9.36
CA ILE A 125 16.35 4.64 -8.93
C ILE A 125 16.97 5.28 -10.16
N GLU A 126 16.54 6.48 -10.49
CA GLU A 126 17.04 7.25 -11.64
C GLU A 126 17.65 8.57 -11.20
N ASN A 127 18.71 8.97 -11.90
CA ASN A 127 19.19 10.34 -11.89
C ASN A 127 19.29 10.81 -13.34
N THR A 128 18.28 11.57 -13.80
CA THR A 128 18.17 12.01 -15.19
C THR A 128 19.31 12.95 -15.60
N LYS A 129 19.84 13.78 -14.67
CA LYS A 129 20.96 14.69 -14.94
C LYS A 129 22.27 13.95 -15.19
N LEU A 130 22.46 12.81 -14.56
CA LEU A 130 23.68 12.00 -14.68
C LEU A 130 23.49 10.80 -15.60
N SER A 131 22.32 10.64 -16.23
CA SER A 131 21.96 9.47 -17.04
C SER A 131 22.23 8.15 -16.34
N LEU A 132 22.02 8.11 -15.01
CA LEU A 132 22.21 6.92 -14.18
C LEU A 132 20.87 6.29 -13.84
N THR A 133 20.80 4.99 -14.06
CA THR A 133 19.62 4.20 -13.69
C THR A 133 20.06 2.92 -12.99
N LYS A 134 19.43 2.60 -11.86
CA LYS A 134 19.58 1.32 -11.17
C LYS A 134 18.21 0.69 -10.99
N ILE A 135 18.05 -0.55 -11.43
CA ILE A 135 16.85 -1.35 -11.25
C ILE A 135 17.15 -2.45 -10.23
N ILE A 136 16.28 -2.62 -9.27
CA ILE A 136 16.32 -3.69 -8.28
C ILE A 136 15.04 -4.51 -8.52
N GLU A 137 15.22 -5.67 -9.13
CA GLU A 137 14.13 -6.60 -9.40
C GLU A 137 13.76 -7.40 -8.15
N ASN A 138 12.52 -7.86 -8.09
CA ASN A 138 11.99 -8.61 -6.94
C ASN A 138 12.22 -7.90 -5.60
N TYR A 139 12.13 -6.56 -5.64
CA TYR A 139 12.22 -5.73 -4.45
C TYR A 139 11.10 -6.12 -3.50
N GLN A 140 11.47 -6.71 -2.38
CA GLN A 140 10.56 -6.89 -1.25
C GLN A 140 10.69 -5.66 -0.36
N ASP A 141 9.58 -5.09 0.08
CA ASP A 141 9.57 -3.97 1.02
C ASP A 141 10.12 -4.40 2.39
N ILE A 142 11.43 -4.68 2.44
CA ILE A 142 12.13 -4.99 3.68
C ILE A 142 12.25 -3.72 4.53
N THR A 143 12.31 -2.56 3.87
CA THR A 143 12.27 -1.25 4.49
C THR A 143 11.22 -0.41 3.79
N GLN A 144 10.08 -0.22 4.42
CA GLN A 144 9.05 0.69 3.92
C GLN A 144 9.66 2.09 3.79
N ASN A 145 9.36 2.76 2.68
CA ASN A 145 9.70 4.17 2.54
C ASN A 145 8.81 4.99 3.47
N THR A 146 9.30 5.27 4.66
CA THR A 146 8.56 6.00 5.71
C THR A 146 8.15 7.43 5.32
N LEU A 147 8.64 7.94 4.18
CA LEU A 147 8.21 9.23 3.64
C LEU A 147 6.90 9.14 2.87
N ASP A 148 6.47 7.93 2.46
CA ASP A 148 5.25 7.73 1.71
C ASP A 148 4.01 7.68 2.62
N LEU A 149 2.98 8.43 2.28
CA LEU A 149 1.68 8.35 2.96
C LEU A 149 1.07 6.95 2.85
N SER A 150 1.30 6.25 1.73
CA SER A 150 0.84 4.87 1.55
C SER A 150 1.47 3.90 2.54
N ALA A 151 2.74 4.08 2.90
CA ALA A 151 3.42 3.28 3.91
C ALA A 151 2.79 3.48 5.31
N PHE A 152 2.51 4.74 5.68
CA PHE A 152 1.77 5.03 6.91
C PHE A 152 0.41 4.33 6.93
N ILE A 153 -0.36 4.40 5.83
CA ILE A 153 -1.68 3.77 5.71
C ILE A 153 -1.57 2.26 5.92
N GLU A 154 -0.56 1.63 5.34
CA GLU A 154 -0.32 0.19 5.49
C GLU A 154 0.05 -0.17 6.93
N ASN A 155 0.96 0.57 7.55
CA ASN A 155 1.32 0.40 8.96
C ASN A 155 0.11 0.54 9.87
N TYR A 156 -0.71 1.58 9.64
CA TYR A 156 -1.91 1.83 10.45
C TYR A 156 -2.94 0.69 10.35
N LYS A 157 -3.18 0.17 9.15
CA LYS A 157 -4.13 -0.93 8.93
C LYS A 157 -3.69 -2.25 9.56
N ASN A 158 -2.38 -2.53 9.51
CA ASN A 158 -1.82 -3.81 9.94
C ASN A 158 -1.42 -3.84 11.43
N ASN A 159 -1.44 -2.69 12.10
CA ASN A 159 -1.10 -2.61 13.52
C ASN A 159 -2.37 -2.49 14.38
N LYS A 160 -2.58 -3.49 15.26
CA LYS A 160 -3.74 -3.54 16.16
C LYS A 160 -3.78 -2.42 17.21
N ASN A 161 -2.64 -1.79 17.49
CA ASN A 161 -2.51 -0.69 18.45
C ASN A 161 -2.66 0.69 17.80
N SER A 162 -2.98 0.74 16.51
CA SER A 162 -3.26 2.00 15.82
C SER A 162 -4.51 2.65 16.41
N LYS A 163 -4.43 3.95 16.58
CA LYS A 163 -5.51 4.75 17.18
C LYS A 163 -5.57 6.13 16.56
N TYR A 164 -6.68 6.81 16.74
CA TYR A 164 -6.79 8.22 16.40
C TYR A 164 -7.46 9.01 17.53
N THR A 165 -7.17 10.29 17.56
CA THR A 165 -7.78 11.28 18.46
C THR A 165 -8.19 12.51 17.66
N GLU A 166 -9.15 13.27 18.17
CA GLU A 166 -9.52 14.57 17.62
C GLU A 166 -9.13 15.67 18.60
N GLN A 167 -8.36 16.65 18.14
CA GLN A 167 -7.95 17.80 18.93
C GLN A 167 -7.79 19.04 18.04
N ASN A 168 -8.33 20.19 18.47
CA ASN A 168 -8.12 21.48 17.80
C ASN A 168 -8.44 21.46 16.28
N ASN A 169 -9.56 20.86 15.90
CA ASN A 169 -9.97 20.69 14.49
C ASN A 169 -8.99 19.89 13.64
N GLN A 170 -8.18 19.05 14.28
CA GLN A 170 -7.28 18.10 13.66
C GLN A 170 -7.65 16.68 14.08
N ILE A 171 -7.47 15.73 13.17
CA ILE A 171 -7.45 14.32 13.48
C ILE A 171 -6.01 13.88 13.51
N ILE A 172 -5.61 13.23 14.60
CA ILE A 172 -4.27 12.75 14.87
C ILE A 172 -4.34 11.23 14.83
N MET A 173 -3.73 10.62 13.80
CA MET A 173 -3.63 9.17 13.65
C MET A 173 -2.24 8.71 14.08
N GLU A 174 -2.18 7.72 14.96
CA GLU A 174 -0.93 7.20 15.52
C GLU A 174 -0.81 5.69 15.26
N THR A 175 0.38 5.27 14.86
CA THR A 175 0.72 3.86 14.64
C THR A 175 2.20 3.60 14.92
N THR A 176 2.60 2.34 14.82
CA THR A 176 4.01 1.94 14.83
C THR A 176 4.37 1.32 13.49
N ALA A 177 5.58 1.60 13.01
CA ALA A 177 6.10 0.97 11.80
C ALA A 177 6.15 -0.55 11.96
N LEU A 178 5.76 -1.27 10.90
CA LEU A 178 5.83 -2.74 10.88
C LEU A 178 7.28 -3.23 10.84
N ALA A 179 8.17 -2.46 10.19
CA ALA A 179 9.59 -2.78 10.17
C ALA A 179 10.21 -2.60 11.56
N GLU A 180 11.03 -3.56 11.97
CA GLU A 180 11.81 -3.47 13.22
C GLU A 180 12.97 -2.48 13.06
N ASN A 181 12.67 -1.19 13.20
CA ASN A 181 13.64 -0.12 13.13
C ASN A 181 13.52 0.78 14.37
N LYS A 182 14.52 0.71 15.25
CA LYS A 182 14.54 1.53 16.47
C LYS A 182 14.61 3.03 16.21
N TYR A 183 15.10 3.44 15.04
CA TYR A 183 15.21 4.85 14.66
C TYR A 183 13.95 5.40 14.02
N GLN A 184 13.03 4.53 13.54
CA GLN A 184 11.79 4.91 12.90
C GLN A 184 10.68 3.99 13.43
N LYS A 185 10.30 4.22 14.69
CA LYS A 185 9.41 3.28 15.41
C LYS A 185 7.97 3.75 15.41
N TYR A 186 7.71 5.02 15.68
CA TYR A 186 6.37 5.56 15.84
C TYR A 186 6.07 6.57 14.74
N GLU A 187 4.86 6.54 14.23
CA GLU A 187 4.39 7.41 13.17
C GLU A 187 3.12 8.12 13.62
N THR A 188 3.05 9.43 13.38
CA THR A 188 1.90 10.27 13.71
C THR A 188 1.51 11.11 12.51
N LEU A 189 0.30 10.92 11.98
CA LEU A 189 -0.26 11.70 10.88
C LEU A 189 -1.29 12.70 11.39
N TYR A 190 -1.15 13.95 10.99
CA TYR A 190 -2.05 15.04 11.32
C TYR A 190 -2.88 15.41 10.11
N ILE A 191 -4.20 15.48 10.27
CA ILE A 191 -5.16 15.72 9.20
C ILE A 191 -6.03 16.90 9.60
N ASN A 192 -6.22 17.84 8.69
CA ASN A 192 -7.17 18.93 8.88
C ASN A 192 -8.59 18.36 8.78
N LYS A 193 -9.38 18.48 9.85
CA LYS A 193 -10.73 17.91 9.93
C LYS A 193 -11.69 18.51 8.90
N ALA A 194 -11.58 19.80 8.63
CA ALA A 194 -12.50 20.48 7.71
C ALA A 194 -12.28 20.07 6.24
N THR A 195 -11.06 19.68 5.87
CA THR A 195 -10.71 19.34 4.49
C THR A 195 -10.45 17.85 4.27
N GLY A 196 -10.23 17.07 5.36
CA GLY A 196 -9.79 15.68 5.30
C GLY A 196 -8.39 15.49 4.69
N LYS A 197 -7.61 16.56 4.60
CA LYS A 197 -6.28 16.51 3.99
C LYS A 197 -5.18 16.36 5.05
N PRO A 198 -4.18 15.48 4.84
CA PRO A 198 -2.94 15.47 5.59
C PRO A 198 -2.27 16.84 5.59
N THR A 199 -1.75 17.25 6.72
CA THR A 199 -0.99 18.50 6.89
C THR A 199 0.44 18.25 7.31
N LYS A 200 0.65 17.26 8.17
CA LYS A 200 1.97 16.92 8.72
C LYS A 200 2.04 15.44 9.04
N MET A 201 3.23 14.84 8.93
CA MET A 201 3.56 13.55 9.51
C MET A 201 4.85 13.63 10.31
N GLU A 202 4.89 12.97 11.45
CA GLU A 202 6.07 12.85 12.30
C GLU A 202 6.47 11.40 12.45
N ILE A 203 7.76 11.13 12.32
CA ILE A 203 8.34 9.81 12.57
C ILE A 203 9.30 9.93 13.74
N LYS A 204 9.12 9.08 14.74
CA LYS A 204 9.85 9.12 16.00
C LYS A 204 10.65 7.83 16.23
N ASP A 205 11.75 7.98 16.92
CA ASP A 205 12.56 6.86 17.39
C ASP A 205 11.89 6.12 18.56
N ILE A 206 12.55 5.08 19.06
CA ILE A 206 12.08 4.29 20.20
C ILE A 206 11.97 5.12 21.50
N ASN A 207 12.72 6.21 21.61
CA ASN A 207 12.71 7.13 22.76
C ASN A 207 11.68 8.27 22.59
N GLN A 208 10.81 8.22 21.58
CA GLN A 208 9.81 9.23 21.25
C GLN A 208 10.40 10.57 20.73
N ASN A 209 11.68 10.61 20.35
CA ASN A 209 12.26 11.78 19.72
C ASN A 209 11.81 11.85 18.26
N THR A 210 11.28 12.96 17.82
CA THR A 210 10.92 13.14 16.39
C THR A 210 12.21 13.33 15.58
N ILE A 211 12.43 12.40 14.65
CA ILE A 211 13.61 12.35 13.80
C ILE A 211 13.29 12.76 12.35
N ILE A 212 12.04 12.61 11.90
CA ILE A 212 11.61 13.06 10.58
C ILE A 212 10.32 13.86 10.73
N TYR A 213 10.33 15.05 10.12
CA TYR A 213 9.14 15.90 9.95
C TYR A 213 8.81 15.96 8.47
N ILE A 214 7.56 15.74 8.13
CA ILE A 214 7.02 15.84 6.77
C ILE A 214 5.87 16.82 6.80
N ILE A 215 5.96 17.87 6.00
CA ILE A 215 4.88 18.85 5.81
C ILE A 215 4.30 18.64 4.43
N TYR A 216 2.99 18.45 4.34
CA TYR A 216 2.24 18.36 3.08
C TYR A 216 1.83 19.76 2.64
N ASN A 217 2.52 20.33 1.63
CA ASN A 217 2.24 21.68 1.14
C ASN A 217 0.93 21.69 0.34
N GLU A 218 0.84 20.82 -0.67
CA GLU A 218 -0.36 20.60 -1.45
C GLU A 218 -0.57 19.11 -1.62
N ILE A 219 -1.75 18.61 -1.29
CA ILE A 219 -2.12 17.22 -1.54
C ILE A 219 -3.44 17.14 -2.27
N ASN A 220 -3.45 16.40 -3.37
CA ASN A 220 -4.63 16.07 -4.18
C ASN A 220 -4.89 14.57 -4.05
N ILE A 221 -6.01 14.21 -3.44
CA ILE A 221 -6.37 12.83 -3.13
C ILE A 221 -7.50 12.39 -4.05
N ASN A 222 -7.37 11.17 -4.61
CA ASN A 222 -8.40 10.51 -5.45
C ASN A 222 -8.86 11.38 -6.63
N ASN A 223 -7.98 12.22 -7.16
CA ASN A 223 -8.31 13.09 -8.28
C ASN A 223 -8.22 12.32 -9.61
N LYS A 224 -9.31 12.31 -10.39
CA LYS A 224 -9.34 11.67 -11.72
C LYS A 224 -8.34 12.28 -12.72
N SER A 225 -7.88 13.52 -12.50
CA SER A 225 -6.83 14.15 -13.30
C SER A 225 -5.46 13.53 -13.08
N SER A 226 -5.16 13.02 -11.89
CA SER A 226 -3.90 12.37 -11.57
C SER A 226 -3.61 11.21 -12.53
N ASN A 227 -4.65 10.42 -12.85
CA ASN A 227 -4.53 9.33 -13.84
C ASN A 227 -4.16 9.80 -15.24
N LYS A 228 -4.53 11.03 -15.64
CA LYS A 228 -4.19 11.60 -16.96
C LYS A 228 -2.76 12.15 -17.00
N ILE A 229 -2.31 12.80 -15.93
CA ILE A 229 -0.94 13.33 -15.81
C ILE A 229 0.05 12.18 -15.73
N PHE A 230 -0.27 11.13 -14.98
CA PHE A 230 0.49 9.90 -14.95
C PHE A 230 0.58 9.21 -16.31
N ALA A 231 -0.54 9.11 -17.03
CA ALA A 231 -0.57 8.55 -18.37
C ALA A 231 0.26 9.38 -19.37
N PHE A 232 0.29 10.70 -19.19
CA PHE A 232 1.10 11.61 -20.02
C PHE A 232 2.60 11.43 -19.71
N GLN A 233 3.00 11.39 -18.44
CA GLN A 233 4.39 11.13 -18.02
C GLN A 233 4.88 9.75 -18.46
N LEU A 234 4.02 8.71 -18.42
CA LEU A 234 4.34 7.39 -18.93
C LEU A 234 4.54 7.37 -20.45
N LYS A 235 3.77 8.17 -21.18
CA LYS A 235 3.86 8.26 -22.65
C LYS A 235 5.13 8.98 -23.11
N GLU A 236 5.62 9.93 -22.33
CA GLU A 236 6.93 10.57 -22.56
C GLU A 236 8.08 9.61 -22.29
N LEU A 237 8.03 8.86 -21.18
CA LEU A 237 9.05 7.86 -20.81
C LEU A 237 9.11 6.67 -21.78
N SER A 238 8.00 6.31 -22.43
CA SER A 238 7.97 5.21 -23.42
C SER A 238 8.44 5.62 -24.81
N LYS A 239 8.71 6.90 -25.05
CA LYS A 239 9.26 7.39 -26.31
C LYS A 239 10.80 7.46 -26.33
N GLU A 240 11.42 7.32 -25.15
CA GLU A 240 12.87 7.36 -24.98
C GLU A 240 13.52 5.97 -24.89
N ILE A 241 12.75 4.90 -25.14
CA ILE A 241 13.21 3.52 -25.31
C ILE A 241 13.07 3.10 -26.78
#